data_fc06daf84bcf97423113453ab78e5867
#
_entry.id   fc06daf84bcf97423113453ab78e5867
#
_cell.length_a   1.000
_cell.length_b   1.000
_cell.length_c   1.000
_cell.angle_alpha   90.00
_cell.angle_beta   90.00
_cell.angle_gamma   90.00
#
_symmetry.space_group_name_H-M   'P 1'
#
loop_
_entity.id
_entity.type
_entity.pdbx_description
1 polymer ?
#
loop_
_entity_poly.entity_id
_entity_poly.type
_entity_poly.pdbx_seq_one_letter_code
_entity_poly.pdbx_strand_id
1 'polypeptide(L)'
;YTVLCDFLTDNPGQYVADKFYLVSTTDKDAVLEVAQKEKVNGVLAYASDPAAPTAAYVGEKLKLPTNPYYAVDILCNKDRFRAFLQDNGFNAPVSMGYQTIEDAMADTSRFRLPVIVKPVDSSGSKGATVLHSWDKVNDALEFAFSFSRAHRVIVEEYIEKKHPYLIGGDIFVLNGKVVIWGLLNCHRDTRVNPLVPVGKSYPLILEEADVQLVQQTLQSMMDKLGIRFGSVNVELVIDKNNRVWPIDVGPRAGGNMIPDLLGKIYGADLVEMAVQAAMGQPILTTVHKPDGCYATHNLHSTKNGIYKQIVFSDELKKYLQEVHFYKKPGDHVERFDNAAKCLGIIFMKFPDVATAENILSHMEKHIDVQLTTE
;
A
#
# COMPACT_ATOMS: atom_id res chain seq x y z
N TYR A 1 11.67 -18.80 -16.03
CA TYR A 1 10.34 -19.19 -16.52
C TYR A 1 9.30 -18.67 -15.55
N THR A 2 8.38 -17.86 -16.05
CA THR A 2 7.36 -17.14 -15.27
C THR A 2 5.96 -17.64 -15.60
N VAL A 3 5.15 -17.89 -14.57
CA VAL A 3 3.75 -18.29 -14.68
C VAL A 3 2.91 -17.25 -13.98
N LEU A 4 1.96 -16.67 -14.70
CA LEU A 4 1.02 -15.68 -14.17
C LEU A 4 -0.36 -16.30 -13.98
N CYS A 5 -0.96 -16.08 -12.81
CA CYS A 5 -2.38 -16.28 -12.54
C CYS A 5 -3.07 -14.93 -12.35
N ASP A 6 -4.17 -14.70 -13.02
CA ASP A 6 -5.06 -13.55 -12.79
C ASP A 6 -6.48 -13.89 -13.26
N PHE A 7 -7.48 -13.22 -12.70
CA PHE A 7 -8.87 -13.33 -13.14
C PHE A 7 -9.23 -12.40 -14.30
N LEU A 8 -8.37 -11.40 -14.59
CA LEU A 8 -8.55 -10.47 -15.70
C LEU A 8 -8.04 -11.11 -17.00
N THR A 9 -8.84 -11.01 -18.03
CA THR A 9 -8.52 -11.55 -19.37
C THR A 9 -7.51 -10.71 -20.15
N ASP A 10 -7.29 -9.46 -19.71
CA ASP A 10 -6.44 -8.47 -20.37
C ASP A 10 -5.36 -7.90 -19.41
N ASN A 11 -4.98 -8.65 -18.38
CA ASN A 11 -3.89 -8.26 -17.48
C ASN A 11 -2.60 -8.04 -18.28
N PRO A 12 -1.93 -6.86 -18.15
CA PRO A 12 -0.71 -6.57 -18.91
C PRO A 12 0.42 -7.59 -18.69
N GLY A 13 0.50 -8.20 -17.50
CA GLY A 13 1.50 -9.21 -17.18
C GLY A 13 1.43 -10.46 -18.04
N GLN A 14 0.26 -10.80 -18.61
CA GLN A 14 0.11 -11.97 -19.49
C GLN A 14 0.94 -11.88 -20.78
N TYR A 15 1.27 -10.64 -21.22
CA TYR A 15 2.02 -10.40 -22.44
C TYR A 15 3.54 -10.49 -22.24
N VAL A 16 3.99 -10.59 -20.99
CA VAL A 16 5.41 -10.69 -20.63
C VAL A 16 5.74 -11.99 -19.90
N ALA A 17 4.74 -12.63 -19.27
CA ALA A 17 4.93 -13.94 -18.65
C ALA A 17 5.07 -15.04 -19.72
N ASP A 18 5.88 -16.07 -19.41
CA ASP A 18 6.05 -17.23 -20.33
C ASP A 18 4.73 -18.04 -20.42
N LYS A 19 3.91 -18.00 -19.37
CA LYS A 19 2.62 -18.68 -19.35
C LYS A 19 1.59 -17.95 -18.51
N PHE A 20 0.37 -17.91 -18.99
CA PHE A 20 -0.77 -17.31 -18.32
C PHE A 20 -1.88 -18.31 -18.03
N TYR A 21 -2.44 -18.25 -16.84
CA TYR A 21 -3.62 -18.98 -16.42
C TYR A 21 -4.71 -18.01 -15.97
N LEU A 22 -5.88 -18.10 -16.57
CA LEU A 22 -7.06 -17.32 -16.16
C LEU A 22 -7.64 -17.99 -14.90
N VAL A 23 -7.00 -17.72 -13.76
CA VAL A 23 -7.34 -18.27 -12.45
C VAL A 23 -7.29 -17.11 -11.44
N SER A 24 -8.37 -16.98 -10.65
CA SER A 24 -8.40 -15.95 -9.60
C SER A 24 -7.28 -16.16 -8.59
N THR A 25 -6.52 -15.14 -8.32
CA THR A 25 -5.45 -15.16 -7.29
C THR A 25 -5.98 -15.31 -5.86
N THR A 26 -7.30 -15.24 -5.65
CA THR A 26 -7.95 -15.52 -4.36
C THR A 26 -8.46 -16.95 -4.23
N ASP A 27 -8.46 -17.72 -5.32
CA ASP A 27 -8.77 -19.16 -5.32
C ASP A 27 -7.49 -19.95 -5.05
N LYS A 28 -7.22 -20.17 -3.77
CA LYS A 28 -5.97 -20.81 -3.32
C LYS A 28 -5.78 -22.24 -3.80
N ASP A 29 -6.89 -22.99 -4.01
CA ASP A 29 -6.81 -24.38 -4.44
C ASP A 29 -6.55 -24.46 -5.95
N ALA A 30 -7.20 -23.62 -6.76
CA ALA A 30 -6.93 -23.52 -8.19
C ALA A 30 -5.49 -23.01 -8.48
N VAL A 31 -4.99 -22.05 -7.70
CA VAL A 31 -3.59 -21.58 -7.83
C VAL A 31 -2.62 -22.70 -7.40
N LEU A 32 -2.95 -23.48 -6.37
CA LEU A 32 -2.13 -24.63 -5.96
C LEU A 32 -2.04 -25.69 -7.09
N GLU A 33 -3.14 -26.00 -7.76
CA GLU A 33 -3.16 -26.91 -8.91
C GLU A 33 -2.26 -26.43 -10.04
N VAL A 34 -2.32 -25.12 -10.37
CA VAL A 34 -1.43 -24.52 -11.37
C VAL A 34 0.02 -24.64 -10.94
N ALA A 35 0.34 -24.30 -9.70
CA ALA A 35 1.71 -24.37 -9.17
C ALA A 35 2.28 -25.79 -9.19
N GLN A 36 1.48 -26.79 -8.87
CA GLN A 36 1.85 -28.21 -8.94
C GLN A 36 2.09 -28.66 -10.39
N LYS A 37 1.17 -28.30 -11.31
CA LYS A 37 1.25 -28.63 -12.73
C LYS A 37 2.50 -28.06 -13.37
N GLU A 38 2.83 -26.81 -13.06
CA GLU A 38 4.00 -26.10 -13.59
C GLU A 38 5.28 -26.39 -12.81
N LYS A 39 5.21 -27.13 -11.69
CA LYS A 39 6.34 -27.48 -10.82
C LYS A 39 7.17 -26.25 -10.44
N VAL A 40 6.48 -25.18 -10.01
CA VAL A 40 7.11 -23.91 -9.67
C VAL A 40 8.12 -24.03 -8.52
N ASN A 41 9.18 -23.23 -8.54
CA ASN A 41 10.20 -23.19 -7.49
C ASN A 41 9.99 -22.06 -6.49
N GLY A 42 9.07 -21.13 -6.76
CA GLY A 42 8.70 -20.03 -5.88
C GLY A 42 7.32 -19.49 -6.23
N VAL A 43 6.68 -18.84 -5.27
CA VAL A 43 5.39 -18.18 -5.46
C VAL A 43 5.48 -16.78 -4.86
N LEU A 44 5.03 -15.76 -5.61
CA LEU A 44 5.13 -14.36 -5.20
C LEU A 44 3.83 -13.63 -5.52
N ALA A 45 3.23 -12.99 -4.49
CA ALA A 45 2.20 -11.97 -4.64
C ALA A 45 2.88 -10.61 -4.51
N TYR A 46 3.37 -10.06 -5.61
CA TYR A 46 4.31 -8.94 -5.57
C TYR A 46 3.74 -7.67 -4.92
N ALA A 47 2.56 -7.20 -5.33
CA ALA A 47 1.96 -5.97 -4.82
C ALA A 47 0.44 -6.11 -4.63
N SER A 48 -0.03 -7.29 -4.25
CA SER A 48 -1.45 -7.62 -4.17
C SER A 48 -1.81 -8.21 -2.81
N ASP A 49 -2.49 -7.44 -1.96
CA ASP A 49 -3.01 -7.93 -0.67
C ASP A 49 -3.96 -9.12 -0.85
N PRO A 50 -4.90 -9.12 -1.84
CA PRO A 50 -5.77 -10.26 -2.06
C PRO A 50 -5.05 -11.56 -2.41
N ALA A 51 -3.92 -11.48 -3.12
CA ALA A 51 -3.16 -12.64 -3.57
C ALA A 51 -2.15 -13.14 -2.53
N ALA A 52 -1.73 -12.30 -1.57
CA ALA A 52 -0.70 -12.64 -0.60
C ALA A 52 -1.04 -13.88 0.26
N PRO A 53 -2.27 -14.05 0.79
CA PRO A 53 -2.64 -15.26 1.52
C PRO A 53 -2.57 -16.52 0.65
N THR A 54 -2.97 -16.43 -0.62
CA THR A 54 -2.88 -17.55 -1.56
C THR A 54 -1.43 -17.93 -1.83
N ALA A 55 -0.55 -16.94 -2.05
CA ALA A 55 0.88 -17.20 -2.26
C ALA A 55 1.50 -17.89 -1.04
N ALA A 56 1.19 -17.45 0.18
CA ALA A 56 1.66 -18.08 1.40
C ALA A 56 1.11 -19.51 1.57
N TYR A 57 -0.19 -19.72 1.31
CA TYR A 57 -0.81 -21.05 1.37
C TYR A 57 -0.14 -22.04 0.41
N VAL A 58 0.05 -21.63 -0.86
CA VAL A 58 0.69 -22.49 -1.88
C VAL A 58 2.15 -22.75 -1.50
N GLY A 59 2.88 -21.73 -1.03
CA GLY A 59 4.24 -21.89 -0.55
C GLY A 59 4.35 -22.92 0.57
N GLU A 60 3.51 -22.87 1.59
CA GLU A 60 3.51 -23.85 2.68
C GLU A 60 3.15 -25.27 2.18
N LYS A 61 2.11 -25.39 1.33
CA LYS A 61 1.68 -26.69 0.78
C LYS A 61 2.78 -27.37 -0.04
N LEU A 62 3.54 -26.60 -0.80
CA LEU A 62 4.61 -27.11 -1.67
C LEU A 62 5.99 -27.09 -0.99
N LYS A 63 6.08 -26.66 0.27
CA LYS A 63 7.34 -26.49 1.03
C LYS A 63 8.33 -25.57 0.31
N LEU A 64 7.82 -24.54 -0.35
CA LEU A 64 8.59 -23.48 -0.97
C LEU A 64 8.90 -22.36 0.06
N PRO A 65 9.89 -21.51 -0.21
CA PRO A 65 10.15 -20.35 0.62
C PRO A 65 8.89 -19.48 0.73
N THR A 66 8.43 -19.23 1.96
CA THR A 66 7.25 -18.42 2.25
C THR A 66 7.26 -17.91 3.68
N ASN A 67 6.60 -16.78 3.93
CA ASN A 67 6.26 -16.37 5.29
C ASN A 67 5.08 -17.21 5.80
N PRO A 68 4.92 -17.40 7.11
CA PRO A 68 3.84 -18.24 7.66
C PRO A 68 2.45 -17.78 7.17
N TYR A 69 1.65 -18.70 6.65
CA TYR A 69 0.32 -18.39 6.14
C TYR A 69 -0.54 -17.66 7.18
N TYR A 70 -0.50 -18.10 8.44
CA TYR A 70 -1.27 -17.46 9.51
C TYR A 70 -0.88 -15.98 9.71
N ALA A 71 0.41 -15.65 9.58
CA ALA A 71 0.89 -14.28 9.73
C ALA A 71 0.46 -13.39 8.55
N VAL A 72 0.56 -13.95 7.33
CA VAL A 72 0.08 -13.28 6.11
C VAL A 72 -1.43 -13.04 6.18
N ASP A 73 -2.21 -14.03 6.65
CA ASP A 73 -3.65 -13.91 6.80
C ASP A 73 -4.04 -12.88 7.87
N ILE A 74 -3.33 -12.81 9.00
CA ILE A 74 -3.51 -11.75 10.00
C ILE A 74 -3.32 -10.38 9.36
N LEU A 75 -2.23 -10.17 8.64
CA LEU A 75 -1.90 -8.87 8.04
C LEU A 75 -2.88 -8.46 6.92
N CYS A 76 -3.46 -9.42 6.21
CA CYS A 76 -4.42 -9.15 5.14
C CYS A 76 -5.87 -8.97 5.63
N ASN A 77 -6.15 -9.11 6.92
CA ASN A 77 -7.46 -8.92 7.53
C ASN A 77 -7.38 -7.91 8.68
N LYS A 78 -7.95 -6.73 8.50
CA LYS A 78 -7.78 -5.60 9.44
C LYS A 78 -8.26 -5.91 10.85
N ASP A 79 -9.37 -6.59 11.03
CA ASP A 79 -9.88 -6.98 12.34
C ASP A 79 -8.95 -8.00 13.04
N ARG A 80 -8.42 -8.98 12.31
CA ARG A 80 -7.41 -9.92 12.84
C ARG A 80 -6.11 -9.20 13.17
N PHE A 81 -5.71 -8.26 12.34
CA PHE A 81 -4.53 -7.43 12.58
C PHE A 81 -4.70 -6.59 13.86
N ARG A 82 -5.88 -5.99 14.10
CA ARG A 82 -6.15 -5.25 15.34
C ARG A 82 -6.09 -6.15 16.58
N ALA A 83 -6.67 -7.34 16.51
CA ALA A 83 -6.59 -8.32 17.59
C ALA A 83 -5.11 -8.70 17.86
N PHE A 84 -4.33 -8.99 16.82
CA PHE A 84 -2.90 -9.27 16.96
C PHE A 84 -2.14 -8.11 17.65
N LEU A 85 -2.41 -6.87 17.29
CA LEU A 85 -1.77 -5.70 17.93
C LEU A 85 -2.08 -5.67 19.42
N GLN A 86 -3.34 -5.83 19.82
CA GLN A 86 -3.80 -5.83 21.22
C GLN A 86 -3.17 -6.98 22.01
N ASP A 87 -3.24 -8.21 21.48
CA ASP A 87 -2.74 -9.41 22.15
C ASP A 87 -1.21 -9.39 22.36
N ASN A 88 -0.50 -8.62 21.55
CA ASN A 88 0.96 -8.51 21.61
C ASN A 88 1.47 -7.20 22.22
N GLY A 89 0.59 -6.37 22.77
CA GLY A 89 0.95 -5.14 23.49
C GLY A 89 1.38 -3.98 22.57
N PHE A 90 1.02 -4.01 21.30
CA PHE A 90 1.13 -2.87 20.39
C PHE A 90 -0.07 -1.93 20.55
N ASN A 91 0.12 -0.65 20.23
CA ASN A 91 -1.01 0.26 20.20
C ASN A 91 -1.95 -0.09 19.05
N ALA A 92 -3.22 -0.22 19.36
CA ALA A 92 -4.30 -0.46 18.39
C ALA A 92 -5.46 0.49 18.69
N PRO A 93 -6.11 1.09 17.67
CA PRO A 93 -7.32 1.88 17.89
C PRO A 93 -8.43 1.03 18.53
N VAL A 94 -9.32 1.67 19.27
CA VAL A 94 -10.58 1.01 19.62
C VAL A 94 -11.26 0.65 18.32
N SER A 95 -11.53 -0.62 18.12
CA SER A 95 -12.03 -1.16 16.85
C SER A 95 -12.91 -2.37 17.06
N MET A 96 -13.85 -2.59 16.13
CA MET A 96 -14.68 -3.79 16.10
C MET A 96 -15.05 -4.14 14.66
N GLY A 97 -14.95 -5.44 14.32
CA GLY A 97 -15.40 -6.00 13.06
C GLY A 97 -16.88 -6.39 13.11
N TYR A 98 -17.62 -6.14 12.04
CA TYR A 98 -19.05 -6.44 11.92
C TYR A 98 -19.35 -7.20 10.65
N GLN A 99 -20.35 -8.10 10.72
CA GLN A 99 -20.87 -8.87 9.59
C GLN A 99 -22.19 -8.30 9.05
N THR A 100 -22.87 -7.45 9.84
CA THR A 100 -24.11 -6.80 9.45
C THR A 100 -24.07 -5.30 9.74
N ILE A 101 -24.87 -4.53 9.02
CA ILE A 101 -25.02 -3.09 9.25
C ILE A 101 -25.73 -2.84 10.58
N GLU A 102 -26.73 -3.66 10.90
CA GLU A 102 -27.53 -3.56 12.10
C GLU A 102 -26.66 -3.69 13.36
N ASP A 103 -25.74 -4.66 13.40
CA ASP A 103 -24.83 -4.85 14.52
C ASP A 103 -23.90 -3.66 14.69
N ALA A 104 -23.35 -3.14 13.57
CA ALA A 104 -22.48 -1.96 13.60
C ALA A 104 -23.20 -0.70 14.07
N MET A 105 -24.44 -0.49 13.64
CA MET A 105 -25.27 0.64 14.06
C MET A 105 -25.66 0.55 15.53
N ALA A 106 -25.95 -0.65 16.05
CA ALA A 106 -26.31 -0.87 17.45
C ALA A 106 -25.13 -0.62 18.40
N ASP A 107 -23.87 -0.71 17.92
CA ASP A 107 -22.67 -0.62 18.76
C ASP A 107 -21.92 0.74 18.63
N THR A 108 -22.55 1.77 18.05
CA THR A 108 -21.92 3.08 17.84
C THR A 108 -21.44 3.74 19.14
N SER A 109 -22.09 3.46 20.27
CA SER A 109 -21.72 3.96 21.60
C SER A 109 -20.35 3.47 22.11
N ARG A 110 -19.79 2.42 21.51
CA ARG A 110 -18.44 1.91 21.79
C ARG A 110 -17.35 2.92 21.45
N PHE A 111 -17.57 3.76 20.45
CA PHE A 111 -16.55 4.57 19.80
C PHE A 111 -16.70 6.05 20.10
N ARG A 112 -15.57 6.73 20.17
CA ARG A 112 -15.48 8.19 20.15
C ARG A 112 -15.20 8.68 18.74
N LEU A 113 -15.99 9.66 18.31
CA LEU A 113 -15.76 10.34 17.01
C LEU A 113 -14.48 11.19 17.03
N PRO A 114 -13.80 11.35 15.91
CA PRO A 114 -14.11 10.76 14.62
C PRO A 114 -13.75 9.26 14.54
N VAL A 115 -14.47 8.53 13.69
CA VAL A 115 -14.18 7.12 13.40
C VAL A 115 -13.94 6.93 11.91
N ILE A 116 -13.28 5.83 11.55
CA ILE A 116 -13.16 5.37 10.17
C ILE A 116 -13.91 4.04 10.02
N VAL A 117 -14.77 3.97 9.01
CA VAL A 117 -15.47 2.76 8.57
C VAL A 117 -14.79 2.26 7.30
N LYS A 118 -14.41 0.98 7.24
CA LYS A 118 -13.71 0.41 6.08
C LYS A 118 -13.91 -1.09 5.96
N PRO A 119 -13.76 -1.69 4.76
CA PRO A 119 -13.73 -3.14 4.58
C PRO A 119 -12.54 -3.75 5.32
N VAL A 120 -12.69 -4.98 5.85
CA VAL A 120 -11.58 -5.66 6.54
C VAL A 120 -10.47 -6.12 5.57
N ASP A 121 -10.80 -6.36 4.30
CA ASP A 121 -9.98 -7.04 3.31
C ASP A 121 -9.76 -6.25 2.00
N SER A 122 -9.92 -4.92 2.07
CA SER A 122 -9.68 -4.01 0.95
C SER A 122 -8.41 -3.18 1.17
N SER A 123 -7.76 -2.78 0.08
CA SER A 123 -6.56 -1.94 0.03
C SER A 123 -6.78 -0.66 -0.77
N GLY A 124 -5.85 0.31 -0.67
CA GLY A 124 -5.92 1.57 -1.42
C GLY A 124 -7.08 2.46 -1.03
N SER A 125 -7.52 2.41 0.21
CA SER A 125 -8.63 3.20 0.78
C SER A 125 -9.99 2.99 0.10
N LYS A 126 -10.16 1.91 -0.67
CA LYS A 126 -11.45 1.55 -1.28
C LYS A 126 -12.46 1.21 -0.19
N GLY A 127 -13.63 1.82 -0.25
CA GLY A 127 -14.70 1.61 0.73
C GLY A 127 -14.45 2.25 2.10
N ALA A 128 -13.41 3.10 2.26
CA ALA A 128 -13.11 3.76 3.52
C ALA A 128 -13.79 5.13 3.63
N THR A 129 -14.40 5.41 4.78
CA THR A 129 -15.07 6.69 5.09
C THR A 129 -14.73 7.13 6.51
N VAL A 130 -14.32 8.40 6.69
CA VAL A 130 -14.17 9.02 8.01
C VAL A 130 -15.47 9.70 8.39
N LEU A 131 -15.96 9.40 9.58
CA LEU A 131 -17.19 9.98 10.14
C LEU A 131 -16.85 10.89 11.33
N HIS A 132 -17.30 12.13 11.23
CA HIS A 132 -17.25 13.12 12.32
C HIS A 132 -18.58 13.22 13.07
N SER A 133 -19.65 12.62 12.52
CA SER A 133 -20.94 12.41 13.16
C SER A 133 -21.54 11.08 12.75
N TRP A 134 -22.52 10.56 13.51
CA TRP A 134 -23.19 9.29 13.18
C TRP A 134 -24.30 9.41 12.13
N ASP A 135 -24.63 10.61 11.66
CA ASP A 135 -25.75 10.86 10.73
C ASP A 135 -25.62 10.10 9.40
N LYS A 136 -24.37 9.81 8.99
CA LYS A 136 -24.07 9.10 7.72
C LYS A 136 -23.49 7.71 7.94
N VAL A 137 -23.67 7.14 9.12
CA VAL A 137 -23.09 5.83 9.44
C VAL A 137 -23.63 4.72 8.54
N ASN A 138 -24.92 4.73 8.23
CA ASN A 138 -25.51 3.73 7.33
C ASN A 138 -24.87 3.77 5.94
N ASP A 139 -24.79 4.96 5.32
CA ASP A 139 -24.19 5.13 3.98
C ASP A 139 -22.73 4.67 3.98
N ALA A 140 -21.97 4.99 5.03
CA ALA A 140 -20.59 4.59 5.17
C ALA A 140 -20.42 3.06 5.32
N LEU A 141 -21.32 2.41 6.05
CA LEU A 141 -21.33 0.95 6.22
C LEU A 141 -21.70 0.26 4.89
N GLU A 142 -22.78 0.69 4.22
CA GLU A 142 -23.16 0.16 2.90
C GLU A 142 -22.01 0.29 1.91
N PHE A 143 -21.37 1.46 1.87
CA PHE A 143 -20.20 1.69 1.01
C PHE A 143 -19.04 0.75 1.35
N ALA A 144 -18.72 0.57 2.64
CA ALA A 144 -17.66 -0.34 3.04
C ALA A 144 -17.99 -1.80 2.71
N PHE A 145 -19.21 -2.26 2.96
CA PHE A 145 -19.64 -3.63 2.62
C PHE A 145 -19.57 -3.92 1.11
N SER A 146 -19.84 -2.92 0.26
CA SER A 146 -19.78 -3.08 -1.20
C SER A 146 -18.37 -3.40 -1.72
N PHE A 147 -17.32 -3.10 -0.95
CA PHE A 147 -15.92 -3.39 -1.28
C PHE A 147 -15.33 -4.58 -0.50
N SER A 148 -16.08 -5.19 0.41
CA SER A 148 -15.58 -6.33 1.18
C SER A 148 -15.91 -7.67 0.51
N ARG A 149 -14.89 -8.43 0.16
CA ARG A 149 -15.04 -9.81 -0.36
C ARG A 149 -15.45 -10.78 0.75
N ALA A 150 -14.99 -10.52 1.98
CA ALA A 150 -15.32 -11.31 3.16
C ALA A 150 -16.69 -10.95 3.76
N HIS A 151 -17.43 -10.00 3.16
CA HIS A 151 -18.67 -9.44 3.70
C HIS A 151 -18.54 -9.02 5.17
N ARG A 152 -17.44 -8.32 5.48
CA ARG A 152 -17.14 -7.81 6.82
C ARG A 152 -16.55 -6.42 6.73
N VAL A 153 -16.93 -5.58 7.68
CA VAL A 153 -16.39 -4.23 7.83
C VAL A 153 -15.80 -4.06 9.22
N ILE A 154 -14.94 -3.06 9.37
CA ILE A 154 -14.40 -2.64 10.66
C ILE A 154 -14.70 -1.17 10.88
N VAL A 155 -15.11 -0.83 12.11
CA VAL A 155 -15.22 0.54 12.61
C VAL A 155 -14.08 0.76 13.59
N GLU A 156 -13.35 1.87 13.45
CA GLU A 156 -12.19 2.18 14.29
C GLU A 156 -12.19 3.65 14.71
N GLU A 157 -11.78 3.96 15.93
CA GLU A 157 -11.47 5.34 16.32
C GLU A 157 -10.32 5.87 15.46
N TYR A 158 -10.48 7.10 14.94
CA TYR A 158 -9.46 7.73 14.09
C TYR A 158 -8.30 8.22 14.95
N ILE A 159 -7.08 7.85 14.59
CA ILE A 159 -5.87 8.25 15.33
C ILE A 159 -5.27 9.51 14.70
N GLU A 160 -5.24 10.59 15.48
CA GLU A 160 -4.60 11.84 15.08
C GLU A 160 -3.08 11.74 15.20
N LYS A 161 -2.39 12.09 14.10
CA LYS A 161 -0.92 12.12 14.07
C LYS A 161 -0.37 13.44 14.57
N LYS A 162 0.81 13.43 15.24
CA LYS A 162 1.56 14.62 15.65
C LYS A 162 2.44 15.23 14.56
N HIS A 163 2.64 14.54 13.46
CA HIS A 163 3.56 14.88 12.37
C HIS A 163 2.80 15.20 11.07
N PRO A 164 3.41 15.93 10.12
CA PRO A 164 2.69 16.46 8.95
C PRO A 164 2.15 15.38 8.04
N TYR A 165 2.92 14.33 7.78
CA TYR A 165 2.59 13.27 6.84
C TYR A 165 2.32 11.95 7.56
N LEU A 166 1.44 11.10 7.01
CA LEU A 166 1.38 9.69 7.41
C LEU A 166 2.70 9.03 7.02
N ILE A 167 3.25 8.20 7.91
CA ILE A 167 4.44 7.40 7.64
C ILE A 167 4.02 6.18 6.84
N GLY A 168 4.63 5.95 5.69
CA GLY A 168 4.36 4.76 4.89
C GLY A 168 5.58 4.37 4.07
N GLY A 169 5.43 3.38 3.20
CA GLY A 169 6.51 2.86 2.36
C GLY A 169 6.67 1.37 2.53
N ASP A 170 7.84 0.85 2.18
CA ASP A 170 8.13 -0.58 2.33
C ASP A 170 9.36 -0.79 3.19
N ILE A 171 9.27 -1.73 4.12
CA ILE A 171 10.47 -2.33 4.72
C ILE A 171 10.79 -3.62 3.97
N PHE A 172 12.07 -4.01 3.93
CA PHE A 172 12.47 -5.30 3.39
C PHE A 172 13.10 -6.15 4.48
N VAL A 173 12.55 -7.33 4.68
CA VAL A 173 12.99 -8.28 5.70
C VAL A 173 13.87 -9.35 5.06
N LEU A 174 14.97 -9.69 5.72
CA LEU A 174 15.86 -10.78 5.34
C LEU A 174 16.29 -11.55 6.60
N ASN A 175 16.07 -12.86 6.61
CA ASN A 175 16.35 -13.72 7.76
C ASN A 175 15.72 -13.23 9.09
N GLY A 176 14.53 -12.62 9.00
CA GLY A 176 13.80 -12.06 10.14
C GLY A 176 14.27 -10.69 10.60
N LYS A 177 15.25 -10.07 9.92
CA LYS A 177 15.72 -8.72 10.22
C LYS A 177 15.35 -7.76 9.11
N VAL A 178 14.92 -6.57 9.47
CA VAL A 178 14.67 -5.50 8.51
C VAL A 178 16.02 -4.96 8.06
N VAL A 179 16.30 -5.08 6.76
CA VAL A 179 17.56 -4.65 6.14
C VAL A 179 17.39 -3.37 5.31
N ILE A 180 16.16 -3.04 4.88
CA ILE A 180 15.82 -1.77 4.25
C ILE A 180 14.67 -1.15 5.02
N TRP A 181 14.87 0.08 5.47
CA TRP A 181 13.89 0.91 6.15
C TRP A 181 13.35 1.97 5.19
N GLY A 182 12.58 1.54 4.18
CA GLY A 182 12.02 2.41 3.16
C GLY A 182 10.82 3.21 3.66
N LEU A 183 10.98 3.91 4.80
CA LEU A 183 9.96 4.76 5.39
C LEU A 183 9.90 6.11 4.66
N LEU A 184 8.70 6.50 4.23
CA LEU A 184 8.44 7.64 3.36
C LEU A 184 7.33 8.52 3.95
N ASN A 185 7.35 9.81 3.61
CA ASN A 185 6.20 10.70 3.81
C ASN A 185 5.11 10.39 2.80
N CYS A 186 3.87 10.21 3.25
CA CYS A 186 2.72 9.96 2.38
C CYS A 186 1.95 11.25 2.14
N HIS A 187 1.99 11.74 0.90
CA HIS A 187 1.26 12.94 0.49
C HIS A 187 -0.21 12.65 0.17
N ARG A 188 -1.08 13.62 0.43
CA ARG A 188 -2.53 13.56 0.18
C ARG A 188 -2.97 14.81 -0.59
N ASP A 189 -4.03 14.67 -1.38
CA ASP A 189 -4.70 15.79 -2.04
C ASP A 189 -6.14 15.91 -1.50
N THR A 190 -6.40 16.98 -0.76
CA THR A 190 -7.72 17.24 -0.15
C THR A 190 -8.80 17.62 -1.16
N ARG A 191 -8.43 17.95 -2.41
CA ARG A 191 -9.38 18.27 -3.50
C ARG A 191 -10.07 17.02 -4.06
N VAL A 192 -9.48 15.86 -3.80
CA VAL A 192 -10.00 14.55 -4.17
C VAL A 192 -10.32 13.73 -2.92
N ASN A 193 -9.99 12.45 -2.87
CA ASN A 193 -10.17 11.66 -1.64
C ASN A 193 -8.95 11.81 -0.72
N PRO A 194 -9.05 12.47 0.45
CA PRO A 194 -7.93 12.71 1.34
C PRO A 194 -7.38 11.44 2.01
N LEU A 195 -8.05 10.30 1.88
CA LEU A 195 -7.57 9.02 2.38
C LEU A 195 -6.62 8.33 1.39
N VAL A 196 -6.67 8.70 0.10
CA VAL A 196 -5.86 8.05 -0.94
C VAL A 196 -4.51 8.73 -1.08
N PRO A 197 -3.37 7.99 -1.04
CA PRO A 197 -2.06 8.56 -1.29
C PRO A 197 -1.94 9.08 -2.73
N VAL A 198 -1.45 10.33 -2.88
CA VAL A 198 -1.14 10.91 -4.17
C VAL A 198 0.37 11.00 -4.44
N GLY A 199 1.21 10.61 -3.49
CA GLY A 199 2.66 10.62 -3.65
C GLY A 199 3.39 10.18 -2.39
N LYS A 200 4.68 9.95 -2.56
CA LYS A 200 5.61 9.60 -1.49
C LYS A 200 6.85 10.48 -1.61
N SER A 201 7.50 10.82 -0.49
CA SER A 201 8.78 11.53 -0.52
C SER A 201 9.77 10.99 0.51
N TYR A 202 11.05 11.17 0.22
CA TYR A 202 12.20 10.87 1.07
C TYR A 202 13.13 12.10 1.07
N PRO A 203 13.79 12.43 2.18
CA PRO A 203 13.82 11.76 3.48
C PRO A 203 12.52 11.89 4.28
N LEU A 204 12.34 10.97 5.23
CA LEU A 204 11.23 11.02 6.17
C LEU A 204 11.37 12.23 7.10
N ILE A 205 10.31 13.02 7.22
CA ILE A 205 10.26 14.23 8.04
C ILE A 205 9.79 13.87 9.45
N LEU A 206 10.72 13.34 10.24
CA LEU A 206 10.53 12.99 11.64
C LEU A 206 11.83 13.23 12.42
N GLU A 207 11.70 13.41 13.73
CA GLU A 207 12.83 13.40 14.65
C GLU A 207 13.45 11.99 14.71
N GLU A 208 14.77 11.92 14.87
CA GLU A 208 15.51 10.66 14.92
C GLU A 208 14.97 9.68 15.98
N ALA A 209 14.58 10.19 17.15
CA ALA A 209 13.99 9.37 18.21
C ALA A 209 12.66 8.72 17.79
N ASP A 210 11.84 9.44 17.00
CA ASP A 210 10.59 8.92 16.46
C ASP A 210 10.84 7.85 15.38
N VAL A 211 11.84 8.06 14.53
CA VAL A 211 12.27 7.06 13.54
C VAL A 211 12.69 5.77 14.22
N GLN A 212 13.54 5.86 15.26
CA GLN A 212 13.98 4.69 16.02
C GLN A 212 12.82 3.96 16.69
N LEU A 213 11.83 4.69 17.24
CA LEU A 213 10.64 4.10 17.85
C LEU A 213 9.78 3.33 16.82
N VAL A 214 9.62 3.88 15.62
CA VAL A 214 8.94 3.21 14.51
C VAL A 214 9.68 1.94 14.10
N GLN A 215 11.00 2.02 13.93
CA GLN A 215 11.84 0.88 13.55
C GLN A 215 11.77 -0.25 14.58
N GLN A 216 11.88 0.07 15.87
CA GLN A 216 11.75 -0.90 16.97
C GLN A 216 10.36 -1.56 16.96
N THR A 217 9.31 -0.78 16.77
CA THR A 217 7.93 -1.30 16.71
C THR A 217 7.76 -2.27 15.53
N LEU A 218 8.22 -1.90 14.35
CA LEU A 218 8.11 -2.74 13.15
C LEU A 218 8.95 -4.02 13.26
N GLN A 219 10.21 -3.92 13.75
CA GLN A 219 11.05 -5.11 13.94
C GLN A 219 10.42 -6.08 14.95
N SER A 220 9.93 -5.56 16.09
CA SER A 220 9.24 -6.39 17.08
C SER A 220 7.99 -7.06 16.52
N MET A 221 7.25 -6.36 15.65
CA MET A 221 6.08 -6.93 14.97
C MET A 221 6.47 -8.04 14.00
N MET A 222 7.53 -7.85 13.19
CA MET A 222 8.04 -8.90 12.29
C MET A 222 8.50 -10.13 13.07
N ASP A 223 9.20 -9.93 14.19
CA ASP A 223 9.66 -11.02 15.06
C ASP A 223 8.47 -11.83 15.62
N LYS A 224 7.41 -11.17 16.11
CA LYS A 224 6.21 -11.83 16.67
C LYS A 224 5.37 -12.55 15.62
N LEU A 225 5.28 -12.02 14.40
CA LEU A 225 4.59 -12.65 13.28
C LEU A 225 5.41 -13.78 12.63
N GLY A 226 6.71 -13.85 12.91
CA GLY A 226 7.59 -14.79 12.24
C GLY A 226 7.84 -14.45 10.77
N ILE A 227 7.72 -13.18 10.38
CA ILE A 227 8.05 -12.72 9.02
C ILE A 227 9.56 -12.78 8.84
N ARG A 228 10.01 -13.53 7.84
CA ARG A 228 11.43 -13.82 7.66
C ARG A 228 12.06 -13.19 6.43
N PHE A 229 11.28 -12.88 5.39
CA PHE A 229 11.82 -12.31 4.16
C PHE A 229 10.75 -11.58 3.33
N GLY A 230 11.24 -10.75 2.39
CA GLY A 230 10.44 -10.04 1.42
C GLY A 230 10.01 -8.65 1.87
N SER A 231 9.34 -7.96 0.95
CA SER A 231 8.80 -6.63 1.20
C SER A 231 7.58 -6.69 2.12
N VAL A 232 7.48 -5.71 2.99
CA VAL A 232 6.28 -5.46 3.81
C VAL A 232 5.93 -3.98 3.67
N ASN A 233 4.77 -3.72 3.09
CA ASN A 233 4.24 -2.35 2.98
C ASN A 233 3.67 -1.93 4.33
N VAL A 234 3.98 -0.72 4.77
CA VAL A 234 3.60 -0.22 6.09
C VAL A 234 2.95 1.14 6.01
N GLU A 235 1.94 1.37 6.86
CA GLU A 235 1.38 2.68 7.16
C GLU A 235 1.23 2.83 8.68
N LEU A 236 1.83 3.91 9.24
CA LEU A 236 1.84 4.18 10.68
C LEU A 236 1.63 5.65 10.96
N VAL A 237 1.20 5.94 12.19
CA VAL A 237 1.20 7.29 12.74
C VAL A 237 1.83 7.28 14.12
N ILE A 238 2.35 8.44 14.53
CA ILE A 238 2.76 8.72 15.91
C ILE A 238 1.82 9.77 16.47
N ASP A 239 1.20 9.50 17.61
CA ASP A 239 0.30 10.43 18.27
C ASP A 239 1.05 11.47 19.14
N LYS A 240 0.30 12.42 19.68
CA LYS A 240 0.85 13.47 20.56
C LYS A 240 1.51 12.97 21.84
N ASN A 241 1.30 11.71 22.20
CA ASN A 241 1.90 11.06 23.36
C ASN A 241 3.12 10.19 22.98
N ASN A 242 3.67 10.36 21.78
CA ASN A 242 4.79 9.58 21.21
C ASN A 242 4.49 8.08 21.11
N ARG A 243 3.24 7.68 20.91
CA ARG A 243 2.88 6.28 20.70
C ARG A 243 2.79 6.00 19.20
N VAL A 244 3.47 4.93 18.77
CA VAL A 244 3.39 4.44 17.40
C VAL A 244 2.12 3.60 17.23
N TRP A 245 1.35 3.91 16.20
CA TRP A 245 0.10 3.23 15.85
C TRP A 245 0.23 2.63 14.46
N PRO A 246 0.42 1.31 14.33
CA PRO A 246 0.35 0.63 13.04
C PRO A 246 -1.08 0.72 12.48
N ILE A 247 -1.23 1.35 11.30
CA ILE A 247 -2.53 1.56 10.67
C ILE A 247 -2.84 0.45 9.67
N ASP A 248 -1.88 0.16 8.79
CA ASP A 248 -1.98 -0.93 7.81
C ASP A 248 -0.59 -1.53 7.58
N VAL A 249 -0.52 -2.85 7.50
CA VAL A 249 0.73 -3.58 7.24
C VAL A 249 0.41 -4.72 6.30
N GLY A 250 0.91 -4.62 5.07
CA GLY A 250 0.68 -5.61 4.02
C GLY A 250 1.92 -6.47 3.77
N PRO A 251 1.84 -7.81 3.79
CA PRO A 251 2.98 -8.71 3.62
C PRO A 251 3.40 -8.86 2.15
N ARG A 252 3.59 -7.73 1.49
CA ARG A 252 3.91 -7.60 0.06
C ARG A 252 4.49 -6.21 -0.22
N ALA A 253 5.04 -5.99 -1.40
CA ALA A 253 5.53 -4.68 -1.83
C ALA A 253 4.38 -3.66 -1.98
N GLY A 254 4.67 -2.40 -1.75
CA GLY A 254 3.75 -1.30 -1.97
C GLY A 254 3.43 -1.09 -3.44
N GLY A 255 2.22 -0.59 -3.73
CA GLY A 255 1.84 -0.15 -5.06
C GLY A 255 2.45 1.19 -5.44
N ASN A 256 2.04 1.72 -6.60
CA ASN A 256 2.46 3.05 -7.08
C ASN A 256 3.99 3.19 -7.16
N MET A 257 4.67 2.14 -7.63
CA MET A 257 6.12 2.11 -7.87
C MET A 257 6.97 2.48 -6.63
N ILE A 258 6.50 2.11 -5.42
CA ILE A 258 7.28 2.32 -4.19
C ILE A 258 8.62 1.58 -4.25
N PRO A 259 8.70 0.29 -4.68
CA PRO A 259 9.99 -0.39 -4.81
C PRO A 259 10.97 0.30 -5.75
N ASP A 260 10.48 0.88 -6.85
CA ASP A 260 11.31 1.63 -7.80
C ASP A 260 11.86 2.91 -7.17
N LEU A 261 11.04 3.62 -6.39
CA LEU A 261 11.48 4.79 -5.62
C LEU A 261 12.56 4.40 -4.61
N LEU A 262 12.34 3.32 -3.86
CA LEU A 262 13.32 2.82 -2.89
C LEU A 262 14.59 2.32 -3.59
N GLY A 263 14.46 1.75 -4.79
CA GLY A 263 15.59 1.40 -5.62
C GLY A 263 16.52 2.58 -5.91
N LYS A 264 15.93 3.76 -6.20
CA LYS A 264 16.69 5.00 -6.42
C LYS A 264 17.35 5.51 -5.13
N ILE A 265 16.68 5.36 -3.99
CA ILE A 265 17.16 5.82 -2.67
C ILE A 265 18.28 4.92 -2.14
N TYR A 266 18.14 3.61 -2.29
CA TYR A 266 19.05 2.61 -1.70
C TYR A 266 20.04 1.99 -2.69
N GLY A 267 19.90 2.28 -3.99
CA GLY A 267 20.74 1.69 -5.04
C GLY A 267 20.54 0.18 -5.18
N ALA A 268 19.34 -0.34 -4.92
CA ALA A 268 19.04 -1.76 -4.90
C ALA A 268 17.78 -2.08 -5.70
N ASP A 269 17.77 -3.17 -6.46
CA ASP A 269 16.57 -3.65 -7.13
C ASP A 269 15.71 -4.48 -6.17
N LEU A 270 14.68 -3.84 -5.58
CA LEU A 270 13.78 -4.49 -4.63
C LEU A 270 12.88 -5.53 -5.30
N VAL A 271 12.62 -5.41 -6.60
CA VAL A 271 11.85 -6.40 -7.37
C VAL A 271 12.66 -7.67 -7.50
N GLU A 272 13.93 -7.56 -7.93
CA GLU A 272 14.84 -8.69 -7.99
C GLU A 272 15.01 -9.36 -6.63
N MET A 273 15.24 -8.55 -5.58
CA MET A 273 15.35 -9.06 -4.20
C MET A 273 14.11 -9.84 -3.77
N ALA A 274 12.90 -9.38 -4.12
CA ALA A 274 11.67 -10.07 -3.78
C ALA A 274 11.55 -11.42 -4.52
N VAL A 275 11.93 -11.48 -5.79
CA VAL A 275 11.96 -12.72 -6.58
C VAL A 275 12.99 -13.69 -6.01
N GLN A 276 14.22 -13.23 -5.72
CA GLN A 276 15.27 -14.06 -5.11
C GLN A 276 14.81 -14.64 -3.76
N ALA A 277 14.14 -13.82 -2.93
CA ALA A 277 13.58 -14.26 -1.66
C ALA A 277 12.53 -15.35 -1.85
N ALA A 278 11.59 -15.17 -2.77
CA ALA A 278 10.53 -16.15 -3.07
C ALA A 278 11.08 -17.46 -3.65
N MET A 279 12.23 -17.39 -4.31
CA MET A 279 12.95 -18.56 -4.87
C MET A 279 13.90 -19.21 -3.86
N GLY A 280 14.04 -18.67 -2.66
CA GLY A 280 15.03 -19.12 -1.67
C GLY A 280 16.48 -18.94 -2.11
N GLN A 281 16.73 -18.03 -3.04
CA GLN A 281 18.06 -17.73 -3.54
C GLN A 281 18.77 -16.72 -2.62
N PRO A 282 20.11 -16.76 -2.55
CA PRO A 282 20.85 -15.75 -1.82
C PRO A 282 20.61 -14.36 -2.43
N ILE A 283 20.28 -13.39 -1.59
CA ILE A 283 20.19 -11.99 -2.00
C ILE A 283 21.57 -11.39 -1.87
N LEU A 284 22.21 -11.16 -3.02
CA LEU A 284 23.57 -10.63 -3.12
C LEU A 284 23.61 -9.12 -3.36
N THR A 285 22.45 -8.49 -3.49
CA THR A 285 22.33 -7.06 -3.76
C THR A 285 22.93 -6.24 -2.62
N THR A 286 23.87 -5.36 -2.95
CA THR A 286 24.43 -4.39 -2.00
C THR A 286 23.41 -3.28 -1.79
N VAL A 287 22.97 -3.11 -0.56
CA VAL A 287 22.09 -2.00 -0.16
C VAL A 287 22.97 -0.85 0.34
N HIS A 288 22.89 0.30 -0.31
CA HIS A 288 23.63 1.49 0.09
C HIS A 288 22.91 2.23 1.23
N LYS A 289 23.68 3.06 1.94
CA LYS A 289 23.06 4.02 2.85
C LYS A 289 22.13 4.93 2.04
N PRO A 290 20.88 5.14 2.48
CA PRO A 290 19.94 5.99 1.74
C PRO A 290 20.47 7.41 1.62
N ASP A 291 20.35 7.98 0.42
CA ASP A 291 20.86 9.31 0.10
C ASP A 291 19.91 10.05 -0.85
N GLY A 292 20.03 11.38 -0.88
CA GLY A 292 19.29 12.26 -1.77
C GLY A 292 17.89 12.63 -1.29
N CYS A 293 17.21 13.42 -2.11
CA CYS A 293 15.85 13.89 -1.91
C CYS A 293 15.01 13.44 -3.10
N TYR A 294 14.10 12.51 -2.89
CA TYR A 294 13.29 11.91 -3.95
C TYR A 294 11.82 11.97 -3.63
N ALA A 295 11.00 12.06 -4.66
CA ALA A 295 9.55 11.89 -4.52
C ALA A 295 8.94 11.20 -5.74
N THR A 296 7.77 10.60 -5.51
CA THR A 296 6.83 10.24 -6.57
C THR A 296 5.55 11.05 -6.43
N HIS A 297 4.86 11.26 -7.54
CA HIS A 297 3.51 11.81 -7.53
C HIS A 297 2.62 11.07 -8.54
N ASN A 298 1.45 10.66 -8.06
CA ASN A 298 0.44 10.01 -8.88
C ASN A 298 -0.30 11.08 -9.69
N LEU A 299 -0.13 11.06 -10.99
CA LEU A 299 -0.88 11.92 -11.90
C LEU A 299 -2.37 11.55 -11.83
N HIS A 300 -3.21 12.52 -11.51
CA HIS A 300 -4.63 12.28 -11.29
C HIS A 300 -5.48 13.48 -11.66
N SER A 301 -6.77 13.24 -11.87
CA SER A 301 -7.74 14.28 -12.22
C SER A 301 -8.73 14.53 -11.08
N THR A 302 -9.12 15.80 -10.91
CA THR A 302 -10.21 16.21 -10.02
C THR A 302 -11.60 16.11 -10.69
N LYS A 303 -11.66 15.75 -11.98
CA LYS A 303 -12.87 15.71 -12.81
C LYS A 303 -12.89 14.46 -13.68
N ASN A 304 -14.09 14.10 -14.17
CA ASN A 304 -14.26 13.14 -15.25
C ASN A 304 -14.07 13.82 -16.60
N GLY A 305 -13.72 13.05 -17.64
CA GLY A 305 -13.60 13.54 -19.02
C GLY A 305 -12.76 12.62 -19.91
N ILE A 306 -12.43 13.10 -21.10
CA ILE A 306 -11.55 12.40 -22.04
C ILE A 306 -10.14 12.99 -21.94
N TYR A 307 -9.14 12.15 -21.70
CA TYR A 307 -7.74 12.57 -21.55
C TYR A 307 -7.21 13.19 -22.84
N LYS A 308 -6.67 14.40 -22.74
CA LYS A 308 -5.99 15.07 -23.83
C LYS A 308 -4.48 15.04 -23.66
N GLN A 309 -3.99 15.64 -22.57
CA GLN A 309 -2.57 15.69 -22.21
C GLN A 309 -2.39 16.15 -20.76
N ILE A 310 -1.18 15.97 -20.24
CA ILE A 310 -0.71 16.57 -19.00
C ILE A 310 0.40 17.56 -19.33
N VAL A 311 0.32 18.76 -18.77
CA VAL A 311 1.33 19.82 -18.90
C VAL A 311 1.98 20.04 -17.56
N PHE A 312 3.30 19.98 -17.53
CA PHE A 312 4.12 20.28 -16.36
C PHE A 312 4.66 21.70 -16.44
N SER A 313 4.69 22.40 -15.30
CA SER A 313 5.34 23.72 -15.22
C SER A 313 6.84 23.62 -15.50
N ASP A 314 7.46 24.71 -15.97
CA ASP A 314 8.89 24.75 -16.21
C ASP A 314 9.72 24.62 -14.92
N GLU A 315 9.13 24.96 -13.78
CA GLU A 315 9.74 24.77 -12.48
C GLU A 315 9.80 23.28 -12.11
N LEU A 316 8.70 22.53 -12.25
CA LEU A 316 8.64 21.10 -11.95
C LEU A 316 9.55 20.28 -12.89
N LYS A 317 9.61 20.66 -14.17
CA LYS A 317 10.46 19.99 -15.17
C LYS A 317 11.93 19.91 -14.77
N LYS A 318 12.43 20.85 -13.96
CA LYS A 318 13.84 20.85 -13.50
C LYS A 318 14.14 19.64 -12.58
N TYR A 319 13.13 19.08 -11.94
CA TYR A 319 13.26 18.01 -10.94
C TYR A 319 12.75 16.66 -11.45
N LEU A 320 12.06 16.64 -12.60
CA LEU A 320 11.55 15.39 -13.19
C LEU A 320 12.70 14.48 -13.60
N GLN A 321 12.62 13.22 -13.19
CA GLN A 321 13.54 12.16 -13.59
C GLN A 321 12.88 11.20 -14.58
N GLU A 322 11.66 10.78 -14.27
CA GLU A 322 10.90 9.82 -15.07
C GLU A 322 9.42 10.17 -15.05
N VAL A 323 8.73 9.83 -16.14
CA VAL A 323 7.28 9.97 -16.27
C VAL A 323 6.72 8.68 -16.86
N HIS A 324 5.84 8.02 -16.14
CA HIS A 324 5.16 6.81 -16.55
C HIS A 324 3.66 7.09 -16.73
N PHE A 325 3.19 7.13 -17.97
CA PHE A 325 1.77 7.33 -18.27
C PHE A 325 1.05 5.98 -18.37
N TYR A 326 -0.11 5.88 -17.72
CA TYR A 326 -1.03 4.73 -17.80
C TYR A 326 -2.18 4.99 -18.76
N LYS A 327 -2.41 6.24 -19.13
CA LYS A 327 -3.45 6.69 -20.05
C LYS A 327 -2.84 7.34 -21.28
N LYS A 328 -3.50 7.19 -22.42
CA LYS A 328 -3.16 7.84 -23.69
C LYS A 328 -4.28 8.81 -24.10
N PRO A 329 -3.99 9.82 -24.95
CA PRO A 329 -5.01 10.72 -25.46
C PRO A 329 -6.20 9.95 -26.06
N GLY A 330 -7.42 10.34 -25.68
CA GLY A 330 -8.66 9.67 -26.04
C GLY A 330 -9.20 8.68 -24.98
N ASP A 331 -8.43 8.32 -23.99
CA ASP A 331 -8.90 7.43 -22.92
C ASP A 331 -9.85 8.16 -21.95
N HIS A 332 -10.81 7.43 -21.39
CA HIS A 332 -11.66 7.91 -20.31
C HIS A 332 -10.85 8.13 -19.03
N VAL A 333 -11.11 9.26 -18.39
CA VAL A 333 -10.56 9.65 -17.09
C VAL A 333 -11.69 9.88 -16.11
N GLU A 334 -11.58 9.28 -14.95
CA GLU A 334 -12.48 9.51 -13.84
C GLU A 334 -11.82 10.37 -12.76
N ARG A 335 -12.66 11.09 -12.00
CA ARG A 335 -12.20 11.79 -10.80
C ARG A 335 -11.51 10.81 -9.86
N PHE A 336 -10.35 11.20 -9.37
CA PHE A 336 -9.53 10.36 -8.51
C PHE A 336 -10.15 10.21 -7.11
N ASP A 337 -10.61 9.03 -6.78
CA ASP A 337 -11.13 8.64 -5.47
C ASP A 337 -10.48 7.37 -4.91
N ASN A 338 -9.71 6.68 -5.75
CA ASN A 338 -8.89 5.53 -5.39
C ASN A 338 -7.68 5.39 -6.34
N ALA A 339 -6.69 4.62 -5.93
CA ALA A 339 -5.41 4.50 -6.65
C ALA A 339 -5.53 3.90 -8.07
N ALA A 340 -6.58 3.12 -8.36
CA ALA A 340 -6.80 2.53 -9.68
C ALA A 340 -7.13 3.57 -10.77
N LYS A 341 -7.56 4.78 -10.37
CA LYS A 341 -7.87 5.90 -11.26
C LYS A 341 -6.68 6.82 -11.55
N CYS A 342 -5.48 6.36 -11.25
CA CYS A 342 -4.23 7.07 -11.54
C CYS A 342 -3.99 7.13 -13.05
N LEU A 343 -3.55 8.30 -13.55
CA LEU A 343 -3.23 8.52 -14.97
C LEU A 343 -1.78 8.18 -15.29
N GLY A 344 -0.96 8.05 -14.27
CA GLY A 344 0.47 7.83 -14.38
C GLY A 344 1.19 8.18 -13.10
N ILE A 345 2.50 7.99 -13.08
CA ILE A 345 3.37 8.34 -11.94
C ILE A 345 4.58 9.08 -12.46
N ILE A 346 4.99 10.14 -11.76
CA ILE A 346 6.25 10.83 -11.99
C ILE A 346 7.22 10.58 -10.85
N PHE A 347 8.49 10.51 -11.19
CA PHE A 347 9.61 10.48 -10.26
C PHE A 347 10.33 11.81 -10.30
N MET A 348 10.69 12.31 -9.15
CA MET A 348 11.38 13.59 -8.97
C MET A 348 12.59 13.42 -8.07
N LYS A 349 13.63 14.21 -8.36
CA LYS A 349 14.80 14.36 -7.51
C LYS A 349 15.04 15.83 -7.24
N PHE A 350 15.16 16.19 -5.97
CA PHE A 350 15.34 17.56 -5.52
C PHE A 350 16.75 17.78 -4.95
N PRO A 351 17.26 19.02 -4.95
CA PRO A 351 18.56 19.33 -4.36
C PRO A 351 18.54 19.23 -2.82
N ASP A 352 17.38 19.50 -2.21
CA ASP A 352 17.20 19.54 -0.75
C ASP A 352 15.72 19.37 -0.36
N VAL A 353 15.50 19.15 0.94
CA VAL A 353 14.15 18.95 1.52
C VAL A 353 13.27 20.20 1.38
N ALA A 354 13.83 21.39 1.57
CA ALA A 354 13.04 22.63 1.51
C ALA A 354 12.48 22.87 0.12
N THR A 355 13.28 22.61 -0.92
CA THR A 355 12.83 22.67 -2.32
C THR A 355 11.75 21.60 -2.58
N ALA A 356 11.94 20.38 -2.10
CA ALA A 356 10.96 19.31 -2.23
C ALA A 356 9.62 19.70 -1.59
N GLU A 357 9.64 20.14 -0.34
CA GLU A 357 8.43 20.56 0.38
C GLU A 357 7.69 21.70 -0.31
N ASN A 358 8.42 22.72 -0.82
CA ASN A 358 7.83 23.84 -1.54
C ASN A 358 7.07 23.38 -2.80
N ILE A 359 7.65 22.47 -3.59
CA ILE A 359 7.03 21.94 -4.81
C ILE A 359 5.88 20.98 -4.46
N LEU A 360 6.12 20.01 -3.56
CA LEU A 360 5.16 18.95 -3.26
C LEU A 360 3.91 19.45 -2.55
N SER A 361 4.00 20.55 -1.78
CA SER A 361 2.85 21.18 -1.14
C SER A 361 1.91 21.92 -2.10
N HIS A 362 2.34 22.13 -3.34
CA HIS A 362 1.61 22.91 -4.35
C HIS A 362 1.57 22.23 -5.72
N MET A 363 1.52 20.89 -5.75
CA MET A 363 1.54 20.13 -7.01
C MET A 363 0.44 20.56 -8.00
N GLU A 364 -0.68 21.07 -7.50
CA GLU A 364 -1.76 21.62 -8.31
C GLU A 364 -1.38 22.81 -9.17
N LYS A 365 -0.31 23.53 -8.81
CA LYS A 365 0.22 24.65 -9.60
C LYS A 365 1.19 24.18 -10.68
N HIS A 366 1.69 22.95 -10.54
CA HIS A 366 2.76 22.42 -11.37
C HIS A 366 2.29 21.37 -12.38
N ILE A 367 1.08 20.84 -12.19
CA ILE A 367 0.50 19.79 -13.06
C ILE A 367 -0.88 20.21 -13.53
N ASP A 368 -1.00 20.43 -14.84
CA ASP A 368 -2.28 20.71 -15.50
C ASP A 368 -2.76 19.47 -16.29
N VAL A 369 -3.83 18.84 -15.81
CA VAL A 369 -4.45 17.69 -16.48
C VAL A 369 -5.54 18.23 -17.41
N GLN A 370 -5.29 18.20 -18.70
CA GLN A 370 -6.20 18.70 -19.72
C GLN A 370 -7.12 17.59 -20.20
N LEU A 371 -8.41 17.83 -20.05
CA LEU A 371 -9.50 16.96 -20.50
C LEU A 371 -10.36 17.69 -21.53
N THR A 372 -10.99 16.93 -22.42
CA THR A 372 -12.13 17.40 -23.24
C THR A 372 -13.41 16.89 -22.60
N THR A 373 -14.51 17.64 -22.79
CA THR A 373 -15.86 17.15 -22.47
C THR A 373 -16.22 15.99 -23.39
N GLU A 374 -16.99 15.07 -22.85
CA GLU A 374 -17.61 13.99 -23.63
C GLU A 374 -18.56 14.55 -24.69
#